data_101d60537c317b9dc258406525c817a5
#
_entry.id   101d60537c317b9dc258406525c817a5
#
_cell.length_a   1.000
_cell.length_b   1.000
_cell.length_c   1.000
_cell.angle_alpha   90.00
_cell.angle_beta   90.00
_cell.angle_gamma   90.00
#
_symmetry.space_group_name_H-M   'P 1'
#
loop_
_entity.id
_entity.type
_entity.pdbx_description
1 polymer ?
#
loop_
_entity_poly.entity_id
_entity_poly.type
_entity_poly.pdbx_seq_one_letter_code
_entity_poly.pdbx_strand_id
1 'polypeptide(L)'
;FINHPQFLEKLGNFMQEYGVKPEIEIFDAGMVYNSLYYLKKGVLNAPLHYQFVLGAAGGTAATVENLVYLKGLIPEGSTWSALGIGKGHIPIMLAAIAMGGHVRVGMEDNVYYKAGELAESNAQLVQRAANIIREASYEVATPEEARIILGVNKK
;
A
#
# COMPACT_ATOMS: atom_id res chain seq x y z
N PHE A 1 -19.66 2.87 -1.98
CA PHE A 1 -18.66 3.62 -2.75
C PHE A 1 -18.39 2.85 -4.05
N ILE A 2 -18.48 3.51 -5.19
CA ILE A 2 -18.29 2.86 -6.50
C ILE A 2 -17.31 3.68 -7.34
N ASN A 3 -16.23 3.04 -7.76
CA ASN A 3 -15.27 3.58 -8.72
C ASN A 3 -15.68 3.20 -10.15
N HIS A 4 -16.59 3.96 -10.75
CA HIS A 4 -16.99 3.75 -12.14
C HIS A 4 -15.82 3.98 -13.10
N PRO A 5 -15.72 3.20 -14.21
CA PRO A 5 -14.64 3.36 -15.18
C PRO A 5 -14.45 4.79 -15.68
N GLN A 6 -15.55 5.49 -16.00
CA GLN A 6 -15.51 6.89 -16.43
C GLN A 6 -14.97 7.83 -15.35
N PHE A 7 -15.26 7.56 -14.07
CA PHE A 7 -14.73 8.34 -12.95
C PHE A 7 -13.22 8.11 -12.81
N LEU A 8 -12.75 6.86 -12.88
CA LEU A 8 -11.34 6.51 -12.81
C LEU A 8 -10.54 7.13 -13.97
N GLU A 9 -11.08 7.13 -15.19
CA GLU A 9 -10.45 7.79 -16.34
C GLU A 9 -10.34 9.31 -16.12
N LYS A 10 -11.41 9.95 -15.68
CA LYS A 10 -11.42 11.38 -15.38
C LYS A 10 -10.44 11.73 -14.26
N LEU A 11 -10.41 10.93 -13.19
CA LEU A 11 -9.51 11.11 -12.05
C LEU A 11 -8.03 10.95 -12.48
N GLY A 12 -7.70 9.90 -13.25
CA GLY A 12 -6.38 9.69 -13.78
C GLY A 12 -5.88 10.82 -14.66
N ASN A 13 -6.74 11.34 -15.54
CA ASN A 13 -6.41 12.51 -16.38
C ASN A 13 -6.16 13.75 -15.53
N PHE A 14 -6.96 14.02 -14.51
CA PHE A 14 -6.71 15.14 -13.58
C PHE A 14 -5.41 14.97 -12.81
N MET A 15 -5.10 13.75 -12.33
CA MET A 15 -3.83 13.49 -11.66
C MET A 15 -2.63 13.81 -12.55
N GLN A 16 -2.71 13.47 -13.85
CA GLN A 16 -1.67 13.83 -14.81
C GLN A 16 -1.59 15.33 -15.05
N GLU A 17 -2.73 16.01 -15.26
CA GLU A 17 -2.81 17.45 -15.48
C GLU A 17 -2.18 18.24 -14.31
N TYR A 18 -2.44 17.81 -13.06
CA TYR A 18 -1.96 18.50 -11.87
C TYR A 18 -0.64 17.92 -11.32
N GLY A 19 -0.01 16.97 -12.00
CA GLY A 19 1.24 16.35 -11.58
C GLY A 19 1.12 15.60 -10.25
N VAL A 20 -0.03 14.99 -9.98
CA VAL A 20 -0.31 14.16 -8.80
C VAL A 20 -0.01 12.71 -9.12
N LYS A 21 0.85 12.08 -8.33
CA LYS A 21 1.09 10.64 -8.42
C LYS A 21 0.03 9.88 -7.64
N PRO A 22 -0.73 8.96 -8.28
CA PRO A 22 -1.71 8.14 -7.57
C PRO A 22 -1.04 7.06 -6.73
N GLU A 23 -1.62 6.78 -5.57
CA GLU A 23 -1.48 5.52 -4.85
C GLU A 23 -2.65 4.61 -5.26
N ILE A 24 -2.34 3.42 -5.72
CA ILE A 24 -3.33 2.46 -6.22
C ILE A 24 -3.70 1.49 -5.10
N GLU A 25 -4.82 1.72 -4.42
CA GLU A 25 -5.32 0.79 -3.40
C GLU A 25 -5.90 -0.47 -4.03
N ILE A 26 -5.43 -1.61 -3.55
CA ILE A 26 -5.74 -2.94 -4.05
C ILE A 26 -6.36 -3.79 -2.94
N PHE A 27 -7.61 -4.14 -3.10
CA PHE A 27 -8.35 -5.05 -2.22
C PHE A 27 -8.47 -6.47 -2.79
N ASP A 28 -8.31 -6.62 -4.11
CA ASP A 28 -8.33 -7.90 -4.81
C ASP A 28 -7.53 -7.86 -6.13
N ALA A 29 -7.31 -9.02 -6.72
CA ALA A 29 -6.54 -9.17 -7.96
C ALA A 29 -7.19 -8.47 -9.16
N GLY A 30 -8.52 -8.36 -9.20
CA GLY A 30 -9.24 -7.65 -10.28
C GLY A 30 -8.87 -6.18 -10.32
N MET A 31 -8.62 -5.55 -9.17
CA MET A 31 -8.16 -4.16 -9.08
C MET A 31 -6.75 -3.99 -9.65
N VAL A 32 -5.85 -4.98 -9.49
CA VAL A 32 -4.54 -4.96 -10.14
C VAL A 32 -4.72 -4.98 -11.66
N TYR A 33 -5.51 -5.92 -12.20
CA TYR A 33 -5.77 -5.99 -13.64
C TYR A 33 -6.41 -4.71 -14.19
N ASN A 34 -7.28 -4.08 -13.41
CA ASN A 34 -7.86 -2.78 -13.76
C ASN A 34 -6.78 -1.69 -13.88
N SER A 35 -5.85 -1.63 -12.94
CA SER A 35 -4.74 -0.67 -12.99
C SER A 35 -3.85 -0.87 -14.22
N LEU A 36 -3.58 -2.14 -14.58
CA LEU A 36 -2.82 -2.49 -15.79
C LEU A 36 -3.54 -2.05 -17.08
N TYR A 37 -4.86 -2.18 -17.11
CA TYR A 37 -5.67 -1.68 -18.21
C TYR A 37 -5.56 -0.16 -18.35
N TYR A 38 -5.66 0.60 -17.26
CA TYR A 38 -5.51 2.06 -17.29
C TYR A 38 -4.08 2.52 -17.58
N LEU A 39 -3.08 1.76 -17.15
CA LEU A 39 -1.69 1.99 -17.54
C LEU A 39 -1.52 1.83 -19.06
N LYS A 40 -2.06 0.76 -19.63
CA LYS A 40 -2.03 0.52 -21.10
C LYS A 40 -2.79 1.60 -21.88
N LYS A 41 -3.88 2.16 -21.31
CA LYS A 41 -4.64 3.28 -21.91
C LYS A 41 -3.93 4.63 -21.81
N GLY A 42 -2.84 4.74 -21.06
CA GLY A 42 -2.19 6.02 -20.80
C GLY A 42 -2.94 6.92 -19.79
N VAL A 43 -3.91 6.38 -19.07
CA VAL A 43 -4.62 7.07 -17.97
C VAL A 43 -3.78 7.10 -16.69
N LEU A 44 -2.95 6.08 -16.50
CA LEU A 44 -1.94 6.03 -15.45
C LEU A 44 -0.54 6.02 -16.07
N ASN A 45 0.45 6.55 -15.37
CA ASN A 45 1.85 6.61 -15.80
C ASN A 45 2.74 5.80 -14.85
N ALA A 46 3.59 4.94 -15.43
CA ALA A 46 4.63 4.22 -14.68
C ALA A 46 5.77 5.16 -14.24
N PRO A 47 6.52 4.86 -13.17
CA PRO A 47 6.28 3.73 -12.26
C PRO A 47 5.09 4.00 -11.32
N LEU A 48 4.28 2.97 -11.04
CA LEU A 48 3.14 3.07 -10.14
C LEU A 48 3.55 2.80 -8.67
N HIS A 49 2.71 3.26 -7.74
CA HIS A 49 2.77 2.86 -6.33
C HIS A 49 1.49 2.13 -5.96
N TYR A 50 1.62 0.92 -5.42
CA TYR A 50 0.51 0.07 -5.02
C TYR A 50 0.41 -0.03 -3.50
N GLN A 51 -0.82 0.04 -2.98
CA GLN A 51 -1.13 -0.21 -1.58
C GLN A 51 -2.01 -1.46 -1.48
N PHE A 52 -1.45 -2.58 -1.00
CA PHE A 52 -2.24 -3.80 -0.76
C PHE A 52 -2.97 -3.72 0.57
N VAL A 53 -4.30 -3.73 0.53
CA VAL A 53 -5.18 -3.72 1.71
C VAL A 53 -5.78 -5.11 1.88
N LEU A 54 -5.23 -5.89 2.81
CA LEU A 54 -5.60 -7.29 2.99
C LEU A 54 -6.43 -7.50 4.25
N GLY A 55 -7.47 -8.31 4.14
CA GLY A 55 -8.36 -8.66 5.25
C GLY A 55 -9.58 -7.77 5.40
N ALA A 56 -9.81 -6.82 4.48
CA ALA A 56 -11.06 -6.06 4.41
C ALA A 56 -12.22 -6.99 4.03
N ALA A 57 -13.42 -6.70 4.53
CA ALA A 57 -14.63 -7.43 4.17
C ALA A 57 -14.89 -7.31 2.65
N GLY A 58 -15.08 -8.44 1.99
CA GLY A 58 -15.26 -8.52 0.54
C GLY A 58 -13.97 -8.45 -0.29
N GLY A 59 -12.81 -8.23 0.34
CA GLY A 59 -11.50 -8.23 -0.31
C GLY A 59 -10.72 -9.52 -0.09
N THR A 60 -9.44 -9.49 -0.48
CA THR A 60 -8.50 -10.62 -0.33
C THR A 60 -8.13 -10.81 1.15
N ALA A 61 -8.10 -12.06 1.61
CA ALA A 61 -7.70 -12.38 2.99
C ALA A 61 -6.25 -11.97 3.29
N ALA A 62 -6.00 -11.53 4.54
CA ALA A 62 -4.68 -11.10 5.00
C ALA A 62 -3.76 -12.30 5.30
N THR A 63 -3.31 -12.98 4.26
CA THR A 63 -2.32 -14.07 4.31
C THR A 63 -1.08 -13.72 3.50
N VAL A 64 0.05 -14.29 3.88
CA VAL A 64 1.33 -14.06 3.19
C VAL A 64 1.27 -14.56 1.75
N GLU A 65 0.60 -15.69 1.51
CA GLU A 65 0.42 -16.27 0.17
C GLU A 65 -0.31 -15.30 -0.76
N ASN A 66 -1.35 -14.65 -0.26
CA ASN A 66 -2.11 -13.66 -1.02
C ASN A 66 -1.27 -12.41 -1.30
N LEU A 67 -0.46 -11.95 -0.34
CA LEU A 67 0.47 -10.84 -0.57
C LEU A 67 1.50 -11.19 -1.65
N VAL A 68 2.11 -12.36 -1.59
CA VAL A 68 3.06 -12.85 -2.61
C VAL A 68 2.40 -12.90 -3.98
N TYR A 69 1.19 -13.44 -4.06
CA TYR A 69 0.43 -13.51 -5.30
C TYR A 69 0.16 -12.12 -5.89
N LEU A 70 -0.40 -11.20 -5.12
CA LEU A 70 -0.73 -9.84 -5.59
C LEU A 70 0.53 -9.05 -5.98
N LYS A 71 1.61 -9.17 -5.21
CA LYS A 71 2.90 -8.56 -5.53
C LYS A 71 3.46 -9.10 -6.85
N GLY A 72 3.23 -10.36 -7.16
CA GLY A 72 3.65 -10.97 -8.43
C GLY A 72 2.90 -10.43 -9.66
N LEU A 73 1.76 -9.77 -9.49
CA LEU A 73 0.95 -9.22 -10.59
C LEU A 73 1.33 -7.78 -10.98
N ILE A 74 1.99 -7.02 -10.11
CA ILE A 74 2.31 -5.62 -10.39
C ILE A 74 3.50 -5.48 -11.34
N PRO A 75 3.54 -4.41 -12.17
CA PRO A 75 4.63 -4.18 -13.11
C PRO A 75 5.98 -4.03 -12.40
N GLU A 76 7.03 -4.50 -13.05
CA GLU A 76 8.40 -4.26 -12.63
C GLU A 76 8.67 -2.75 -12.49
N GLY A 77 9.51 -2.38 -11.52
CA GLY A 77 9.80 -0.97 -11.20
C GLY A 77 8.72 -0.26 -10.38
N SER A 78 7.56 -0.90 -10.12
CA SER A 78 6.56 -0.35 -9.19
C SER A 78 7.04 -0.43 -7.75
N THR A 79 6.79 0.62 -6.98
CA THR A 79 6.88 0.58 -5.51
C THR A 79 5.56 0.06 -4.92
N TRP A 80 5.62 -0.48 -3.72
CA TRP A 80 4.40 -1.00 -3.09
C TRP A 80 4.50 -0.99 -1.56
N SER A 81 3.35 -0.89 -0.94
CA SER A 81 3.15 -1.02 0.50
C SER A 81 2.05 -2.03 0.79
N ALA A 82 1.99 -2.53 2.00
CA ALA A 82 0.93 -3.43 2.43
C ALA A 82 0.47 -3.15 3.85
N LEU A 83 -0.80 -3.43 4.09
CA LEU A 83 -1.37 -3.56 5.42
C LEU A 83 -2.20 -4.84 5.52
N GLY A 84 -2.24 -5.40 6.72
CA GLY A 84 -3.16 -6.49 7.07
C GLY A 84 -4.14 -6.02 8.14
N ILE A 85 -5.42 -6.32 7.97
CA ILE A 85 -6.46 -6.01 8.96
C ILE A 85 -6.58 -7.15 9.97
N GLY A 86 -6.80 -6.82 11.23
CA GLY A 86 -7.03 -7.76 12.32
C GLY A 86 -5.85 -8.69 12.56
N LYS A 87 -6.07 -10.01 12.50
CA LYS A 87 -5.01 -11.01 12.73
C LYS A 87 -3.87 -10.95 11.71
N GLY A 88 -4.10 -10.37 10.53
CA GLY A 88 -3.10 -10.17 9.49
C GLY A 88 -2.15 -9.00 9.74
N HIS A 89 -2.43 -8.11 10.70
CA HIS A 89 -1.66 -6.87 10.91
C HIS A 89 -0.14 -7.12 10.96
N ILE A 90 0.32 -7.88 11.91
CA ILE A 90 1.75 -8.14 12.08
C ILE A 90 2.33 -9.10 11.04
N PRO A 91 1.68 -10.24 10.70
CA PRO A 91 2.19 -11.13 9.67
C PRO A 91 2.40 -10.45 8.31
N ILE A 92 1.45 -9.62 7.85
CA ILE A 92 1.58 -8.89 6.59
C ILE A 92 2.68 -7.82 6.66
N MET A 93 2.79 -7.09 7.77
CA MET A 93 3.88 -6.12 7.99
C MET A 93 5.25 -6.80 7.87
N LEU A 94 5.47 -7.91 8.58
CA LEU A 94 6.73 -8.64 8.54
C LEU A 94 7.05 -9.17 7.14
N ALA A 95 6.05 -9.73 6.45
CA ALA A 95 6.21 -10.21 5.09
C ALA A 95 6.52 -9.06 4.11
N ALA A 96 5.83 -7.91 4.23
CA ALA A 96 6.11 -6.74 3.40
C ALA A 96 7.56 -6.26 3.57
N ILE A 97 8.05 -6.14 4.80
CA ILE A 97 9.43 -5.76 5.10
C ILE A 97 10.41 -6.76 4.47
N ALA A 98 10.20 -8.06 4.70
CA ALA A 98 11.09 -9.12 4.19
C ALA A 98 11.12 -9.18 2.65
N MET A 99 10.04 -8.76 1.98
CA MET A 99 9.91 -8.74 0.52
C MET A 99 10.34 -7.41 -0.12
N GLY A 100 10.86 -6.45 0.66
CA GLY A 100 11.31 -5.14 0.18
C GLY A 100 10.16 -4.17 -0.13
N GLY A 101 9.00 -4.38 0.44
CA GLY A 101 7.87 -3.45 0.39
C GLY A 101 7.86 -2.47 1.56
N HIS A 102 7.01 -1.46 1.44
CA HIS A 102 6.74 -0.53 2.53
C HIS A 102 5.54 -1.01 3.37
N VAL A 103 5.32 -0.38 4.51
CA VAL A 103 4.23 -0.76 5.43
C VAL A 103 3.30 0.42 5.69
N ARG A 104 2.02 0.11 5.85
CA ARG A 104 1.01 1.05 6.33
C ARG A 104 0.46 0.55 7.67
N VAL A 105 0.28 1.47 8.61
CA VAL A 105 -0.34 1.21 9.91
C VAL A 105 -1.26 2.37 10.28
N GLY A 106 -2.30 2.09 11.05
CA GLY A 106 -3.21 3.10 11.54
C GLY A 106 -4.39 2.51 12.30
N MET A 107 -4.98 3.32 13.18
CA MET A 107 -6.14 2.92 13.98
C MET A 107 -7.42 2.81 13.13
N GLU A 108 -7.44 3.37 11.92
CA GLU A 108 -8.49 3.15 10.94
C GLU A 108 -8.60 1.67 10.57
N ASP A 109 -7.45 1.01 10.41
CA ASP A 109 -7.34 -0.36 9.95
C ASP A 109 -7.28 -1.36 11.11
N ASN A 110 -6.60 -0.99 12.20
CA ASN A 110 -6.34 -1.86 13.36
C ASN A 110 -6.39 -1.09 14.67
N VAL A 111 -7.45 -1.29 15.44
CA VAL A 111 -7.62 -0.63 16.75
C VAL A 111 -6.84 -1.31 17.88
N TYR A 112 -6.31 -2.51 17.66
CA TYR A 112 -5.55 -3.25 18.68
C TYR A 112 -4.05 -3.14 18.44
N TYR A 113 -3.32 -2.81 19.51
CA TYR A 113 -1.86 -2.92 19.54
C TYR A 113 -1.41 -4.37 19.55
N LYS A 114 -2.02 -5.19 20.40
CA LYS A 114 -1.89 -6.64 20.44
C LYS A 114 -3.20 -7.27 20.91
N ALA A 115 -3.29 -8.59 20.90
CA ALA A 115 -4.49 -9.30 21.33
C ALA A 115 -4.94 -8.83 22.75
N GLY A 116 -6.16 -8.31 22.86
CA GLY A 116 -6.75 -7.82 24.12
C GLY A 116 -6.28 -6.44 24.59
N GLU A 117 -5.38 -5.76 23.86
CA GLU A 117 -4.88 -4.43 24.22
C GLU A 117 -5.10 -3.45 23.07
N LEU A 118 -5.86 -2.39 23.31
CA LEU A 118 -6.10 -1.34 22.33
C LEU A 118 -4.84 -0.51 22.08
N ALA A 119 -4.69 0.01 20.88
CA ALA A 119 -3.70 1.01 20.56
C ALA A 119 -4.08 2.34 21.20
N GLU A 120 -3.12 3.04 21.77
CA GLU A 120 -3.32 4.36 22.38
C GLU A 120 -3.38 5.48 21.34
N SER A 121 -2.69 5.32 20.23
CA SER A 121 -2.61 6.32 19.17
C SER A 121 -2.05 5.74 17.86
N ASN A 122 -2.23 6.49 16.75
CA ASN A 122 -1.52 6.22 15.52
C ASN A 122 0.01 6.29 15.68
N ALA A 123 0.50 7.21 16.50
CA ALA A 123 1.93 7.35 16.78
C ALA A 123 2.52 6.07 17.43
N GLN A 124 1.79 5.41 18.30
CA GLN A 124 2.21 4.13 18.90
C GLN A 124 2.35 3.03 17.84
N LEU A 125 1.41 2.95 16.91
CA LEU A 125 1.47 1.97 15.80
C LEU A 125 2.63 2.27 14.85
N VAL A 126 2.86 3.54 14.51
CA VAL A 126 4.00 3.97 13.68
C VAL A 126 5.33 3.67 14.38
N GLN A 127 5.44 3.97 15.67
CA GLN A 127 6.66 3.66 16.44
C GLN A 127 6.95 2.17 16.48
N ARG A 128 5.90 1.34 16.61
CA ARG A 128 6.03 -0.12 16.56
C ARG A 128 6.56 -0.58 15.19
N ALA A 129 5.98 -0.08 14.10
CA ALA A 129 6.42 -0.40 12.76
C ALA A 129 7.90 0.00 12.53
N ALA A 130 8.27 1.21 12.95
CA ALA A 130 9.63 1.71 12.87
C ALA A 130 10.64 0.85 13.67
N ASN A 131 10.23 0.38 14.85
CA ASN A 131 11.08 -0.51 15.66
C ASN A 131 11.27 -1.87 14.96
N ILE A 132 10.20 -2.46 14.42
CA ILE A 132 10.26 -3.74 13.68
C ILE A 132 11.18 -3.62 12.46
N ILE A 133 11.09 -2.52 11.70
CA ILE A 133 11.95 -2.25 10.55
C ILE A 133 13.42 -2.23 10.97
N ARG A 134 13.76 -1.52 12.06
CA ARG A 134 15.15 -1.44 12.56
C ARG A 134 15.66 -2.78 13.08
N GLU A 135 14.82 -3.53 13.82
CA GLU A 135 15.20 -4.87 14.31
C GLU A 135 15.42 -5.85 13.15
N ALA A 136 14.75 -5.65 12.03
CA ALA A 136 14.98 -6.39 10.80
C ALA A 136 16.21 -5.91 10.01
N SER A 137 17.02 -5.01 10.58
CA SER A 137 18.23 -4.42 9.98
C SER A 137 17.96 -3.57 8.73
N TYR A 138 16.79 -2.95 8.67
CA TYR A 138 16.44 -1.93 7.67
C TYR A 138 16.37 -0.55 8.32
N GLU A 139 16.39 0.48 7.49
CA GLU A 139 16.23 1.87 7.91
C GLU A 139 14.84 2.40 7.54
N VAL A 140 14.34 3.31 8.38
CA VAL A 140 13.12 4.07 8.08
C VAL A 140 13.52 5.27 7.25
N ALA A 141 12.98 5.37 6.04
CA ALA A 141 13.30 6.47 5.13
C ALA A 141 12.92 7.83 5.73
N THR A 142 13.77 8.82 5.51
CA THR A 142 13.44 10.22 5.75
C THR A 142 12.35 10.69 4.78
N PRO A 143 11.66 11.81 5.05
CA PRO A 143 10.70 12.37 4.11
C PRO A 143 11.29 12.68 2.73
N GLU A 144 12.54 13.10 2.66
CA GLU A 144 13.28 13.36 1.42
C GLU A 144 13.54 12.08 0.63
N GLU A 145 14.03 11.04 1.28
CA GLU A 145 14.25 9.72 0.68
C GLU A 145 12.93 9.09 0.23
N ALA A 146 11.87 9.19 1.04
CA ALA A 146 10.55 8.69 0.67
C ALA A 146 10.02 9.37 -0.61
N ARG A 147 10.23 10.69 -0.79
CA ARG A 147 9.86 11.39 -2.03
C ARG A 147 10.62 10.86 -3.24
N ILE A 148 11.90 10.58 -3.07
CA ILE A 148 12.74 10.01 -4.14
C ILE A 148 12.27 8.60 -4.48
N ILE A 149 12.10 7.73 -3.48
CA ILE A 149 11.65 6.35 -3.64
C ILE A 149 10.29 6.30 -4.35
N LEU A 150 9.36 7.15 -3.93
CA LEU A 150 8.02 7.20 -4.49
C LEU A 150 7.93 8.00 -5.80
N GLY A 151 8.99 8.70 -6.20
CA GLY A 151 8.99 9.56 -7.38
C GLY A 151 8.01 10.73 -7.26
N VAL A 152 7.89 11.31 -6.05
CA VAL A 152 7.03 12.46 -5.77
C VAL A 152 7.87 13.73 -5.76
N ASN A 153 7.59 14.65 -6.66
CA ASN A 153 8.32 15.92 -6.76
C ASN A 153 8.04 16.84 -5.56
N LYS A 154 9.06 17.59 -5.11
CA LYS A 154 8.82 18.76 -4.24
C LYS A 154 8.06 19.79 -5.06
N LYS A 155 6.92 20.23 -4.56
CA LYS A 155 6.28 21.47 -5.02
C LYS A 155 6.98 22.66 -4.41
#